data_44cd22c56d53a5e7045e126c0eb1a750
#
_entry.id   44cd22c56d53a5e7045e126c0eb1a750
#
_cell.length_a   1.000
_cell.length_b   1.000
_cell.length_c   1.000
_cell.angle_alpha   90.00
_cell.angle_beta   90.00
_cell.angle_gamma   90.00
#
_symmetry.space_group_name_H-M   'P 1'
#
loop_
_entity.id
_entity.type
_entity.pdbx_description
1 polymer ?
#
loop_
_entity_poly.entity_id
_entity_poly.type
_entity_poly.pdbx_seq_one_letter_code
_entity_poly.pdbx_strand_id
1 'polypeptide(L)'
;MATKVEQQRLAAEDWRVGLSDERLRELLHTLKLCRYFNERMEALYRQGRLPGAIYSGRGQEGTHVGVAAALRKDDSLFPTHRDLSAQLTKGLDLNRVMAQFWGRIDGYTRGRDGNSHIGDWQGNRTWTVMSHLPIAYPV
;
A
#
# COMPACT_ATOMS: atom_id res chain seq x y z
N MET A 1 21.89 29.60 -24.94
CA MET A 1 22.12 28.34 -24.20
C MET A 1 21.61 28.56 -22.79
N ALA A 2 20.65 27.75 -22.32
CA ALA A 2 20.15 27.84 -20.95
C ALA A 2 21.28 27.47 -19.97
N THR A 3 21.38 28.19 -18.87
CA THR A 3 22.38 27.95 -17.84
C THR A 3 22.13 26.60 -17.16
N LYS A 4 23.17 26.03 -16.54
CA LYS A 4 23.05 24.73 -15.82
C LYS A 4 21.98 24.76 -14.73
N VAL A 5 21.74 25.94 -14.11
CA VAL A 5 20.69 26.18 -13.12
C VAL A 5 19.30 26.19 -13.75
N GLU A 6 19.17 26.71 -14.94
CA GLU A 6 17.93 26.77 -15.70
C GLU A 6 17.55 25.39 -16.27
N GLN A 7 18.55 24.58 -16.70
CA GLN A 7 18.36 23.18 -17.06
C GLN A 7 17.95 22.31 -15.85
N GLN A 8 18.50 22.58 -14.66
CA GLN A 8 18.09 21.92 -13.42
C GLN A 8 16.69 22.34 -12.96
N ARG A 9 16.30 23.63 -13.20
CA ARG A 9 14.93 24.09 -12.94
C ARG A 9 13.91 23.45 -13.88
N LEU A 10 14.21 23.39 -15.18
CA LEU A 10 13.35 22.73 -16.17
C LEU A 10 13.22 21.23 -15.90
N ALA A 11 14.31 20.56 -15.51
CA ALA A 11 14.27 19.17 -15.05
C ALA A 11 13.49 19.01 -13.72
N ALA A 12 13.49 20.01 -12.86
CA ALA A 12 12.70 20.03 -11.63
C ALA A 12 11.20 20.30 -11.86
N GLU A 13 10.85 21.01 -12.94
CA GLU A 13 9.45 21.21 -13.33
C GLU A 13 8.83 19.97 -14.00
N ASP A 14 9.62 19.11 -14.57
CA ASP A 14 9.16 17.85 -15.21
C ASP A 14 8.93 16.69 -14.20
N TRP A 15 9.19 16.91 -12.92
CA TRP A 15 8.95 15.91 -11.86
C TRP A 15 7.47 15.53 -11.72
N ARG A 16 6.55 16.36 -12.18
CA ARG A 16 5.11 16.11 -12.12
C ARG A 16 4.65 15.03 -13.10
N VAL A 17 5.48 14.70 -14.09
CA VAL A 17 5.20 13.63 -15.09
C VAL A 17 3.78 13.73 -15.66
N GLY A 18 3.30 14.97 -15.92
CA GLY A 18 1.94 15.20 -16.43
C GLY A 18 0.81 15.00 -15.41
N LEU A 19 1.11 14.83 -14.12
CA LEU A 19 0.09 14.71 -13.08
C LEU A 19 -0.48 16.08 -12.69
N SER A 20 -1.81 16.15 -12.54
CA SER A 20 -2.49 17.34 -12.04
C SER A 20 -2.20 17.56 -10.55
N ASP A 21 -2.36 18.81 -10.09
CA ASP A 21 -2.22 19.16 -8.66
C ASP A 21 -3.22 18.36 -7.77
N GLU A 22 -4.41 18.11 -8.28
CA GLU A 22 -5.40 17.27 -7.61
C GLU A 22 -4.89 15.85 -7.42
N ARG A 23 -4.38 15.25 -8.48
CA ARG A 23 -3.83 13.89 -8.42
C ARG A 23 -2.64 13.81 -7.48
N LEU A 24 -1.78 14.80 -7.46
CA LEU A 24 -0.67 14.88 -6.52
C LEU A 24 -1.14 14.98 -5.06
N ARG A 25 -2.20 15.75 -4.77
CA ARG A 25 -2.80 15.81 -3.42
C ARG A 25 -3.41 14.50 -2.99
N GLU A 26 -4.11 13.80 -3.89
CA GLU A 26 -4.65 12.45 -3.62
C GLU A 26 -3.54 11.46 -3.29
N LEU A 27 -2.46 11.45 -4.07
CA LEU A 27 -1.30 10.59 -3.82
C LEU A 27 -0.64 10.91 -2.48
N LEU A 28 -0.46 12.19 -2.17
CA LEU A 28 0.09 12.62 -0.89
C LEU A 28 -0.82 12.23 0.28
N HIS A 29 -2.13 12.38 0.12
CA HIS A 29 -3.10 11.94 1.14
C HIS A 29 -2.97 10.43 1.38
N THR A 30 -2.92 9.64 0.32
CA THR A 30 -2.78 8.17 0.40
C THR A 30 -1.45 7.78 1.04
N LEU A 31 -0.35 8.44 0.69
CA LEU A 31 0.96 8.23 1.31
C LEU A 31 0.91 8.48 2.82
N LYS A 32 0.29 9.58 3.24
CA LYS A 32 0.14 9.91 4.66
C LYS A 32 -0.76 8.91 5.38
N LEU A 33 -1.88 8.52 4.76
CA LEU A 33 -2.77 7.50 5.32
C LEU A 33 -2.01 6.19 5.56
N CYS A 34 -1.26 5.71 4.57
CA CYS A 34 -0.47 4.49 4.67
C CYS A 34 0.61 4.61 5.77
N ARG A 35 1.29 5.76 5.89
CA ARG A 35 2.26 6.02 6.94
C ARG A 35 1.60 5.97 8.33
N TYR A 36 0.52 6.70 8.55
CA TYR A 36 -0.17 6.73 9.83
C TYR A 36 -0.75 5.36 10.20
N PHE A 37 -1.26 4.62 9.20
CA PHE A 37 -1.73 3.26 9.42
C PHE A 37 -0.57 2.37 9.92
N ASN A 38 0.55 2.32 9.24
CA ASN A 38 1.71 1.52 9.63
C ASN A 38 2.19 1.88 11.05
N GLU A 39 2.37 3.17 11.34
CA GLU A 39 2.80 3.66 12.65
C GLU A 39 1.81 3.29 13.76
N ARG A 40 0.50 3.42 13.46
CA ARG A 40 -0.56 3.05 14.42
C ARG A 40 -0.56 1.56 14.70
N MET A 41 -0.43 0.72 13.67
CA MET A 41 -0.39 -0.73 13.81
C MET A 41 0.84 -1.18 14.61
N GLU A 42 2.02 -0.63 14.33
CA GLU A 42 3.22 -0.89 15.11
C GLU A 42 3.06 -0.49 16.58
N ALA A 43 2.45 0.67 16.86
CA ALA A 43 2.20 1.12 18.22
C ALA A 43 1.25 0.17 18.97
N LEU A 44 0.16 -0.25 18.33
CA LEU A 44 -0.80 -1.19 18.91
C LEU A 44 -0.19 -2.57 19.16
N TYR A 45 0.67 -3.03 18.25
CA TYR A 45 1.40 -4.27 18.42
C TYR A 45 2.36 -4.22 19.62
N ARG A 46 3.17 -3.15 19.72
CA ARG A 46 4.06 -2.95 20.88
C ARG A 46 3.32 -2.88 22.22
N GLN A 47 2.06 -2.47 22.20
CA GLN A 47 1.17 -2.46 23.38
C GLN A 47 0.53 -3.83 23.67
N GLY A 48 0.84 -4.87 22.91
CA GLY A 48 0.22 -6.19 23.04
C GLY A 48 -1.27 -6.22 22.68
N ARG A 49 -1.77 -5.23 21.92
CA ARG A 49 -3.19 -5.10 21.57
C ARG A 49 -3.56 -5.79 20.26
N LEU A 50 -2.60 -6.26 19.51
CA LEU A 50 -2.80 -7.00 18.26
C LEU A 50 -2.31 -8.43 18.42
N PRO A 51 -3.09 -9.43 18.01
CA PRO A 51 -2.65 -10.81 17.97
C PRO A 51 -1.66 -11.04 16.82
N GLY A 52 -0.82 -12.05 16.96
CA GLY A 52 0.10 -12.51 15.91
C GLY A 52 1.32 -11.60 15.74
N ALA A 53 1.79 -11.46 14.51
CA ALA A 53 2.96 -10.66 14.14
C ALA A 53 2.56 -9.47 13.24
N ILE A 54 3.39 -8.44 13.20
CA ILE A 54 3.24 -7.31 12.28
C ILE A 54 4.43 -7.26 11.34
N TYR A 55 4.13 -7.11 10.06
CA TYR A 55 5.11 -6.88 9.00
C TYR A 55 4.85 -5.50 8.42
N SER A 56 5.51 -4.50 9.00
CA SER A 56 5.33 -3.11 8.59
C SER A 56 6.02 -2.83 7.25
N GLY A 57 5.31 -2.13 6.36
CA GLY A 57 5.84 -1.57 5.13
C GLY A 57 6.32 -0.13 5.30
N ARG A 58 6.56 0.33 6.53
CA ARG A 58 6.99 1.70 6.81
C ARG A 58 8.32 2.03 6.14
N GLY A 59 8.35 3.16 5.45
CA GLY A 59 9.49 3.60 4.64
C GLY A 59 9.39 3.22 3.16
N GLN A 60 8.47 2.33 2.79
CA GLN A 60 8.26 1.87 1.41
C GLN A 60 6.98 2.44 0.77
N GLU A 61 6.29 3.35 1.46
CA GLU A 61 4.99 3.87 1.01
C GLU A 61 5.06 4.51 -0.38
N GLY A 62 6.16 5.21 -0.68
CA GLY A 62 6.36 5.83 -2.01
C GLY A 62 6.32 4.81 -3.15
N THR A 63 7.01 3.69 -2.99
CA THR A 63 7.01 2.59 -3.95
C THR A 63 5.63 1.95 -4.06
N HIS A 64 5.02 1.60 -2.93
CA HIS A 64 3.73 0.91 -2.89
C HIS A 64 2.60 1.75 -3.48
N VAL A 65 2.50 3.02 -3.06
CA VAL A 65 1.48 3.94 -3.54
C VAL A 65 1.71 4.28 -5.01
N GLY A 66 2.97 4.55 -5.40
CA GLY A 66 3.31 4.89 -6.79
C GLY A 66 2.96 3.77 -7.76
N VAL A 67 3.36 2.53 -7.46
CA VAL A 67 3.04 1.37 -8.32
C VAL A 67 1.52 1.15 -8.39
N ALA A 68 0.84 1.11 -7.23
CA ALA A 68 -0.59 0.82 -7.20
C ALA A 68 -1.45 1.93 -7.82
N ALA A 69 -1.01 3.18 -7.74
CA ALA A 69 -1.68 4.33 -8.36
C ALA A 69 -1.58 4.34 -9.90
N ALA A 70 -0.60 3.63 -10.46
CA ALA A 70 -0.44 3.46 -11.90
C ALA A 70 -1.28 2.29 -12.46
N LEU A 71 -1.80 1.42 -11.59
CA LEU A 71 -2.64 0.29 -12.01
C LEU A 71 -4.05 0.76 -12.34
N ARG A 72 -4.65 0.10 -13.33
CA ARG A 72 -6.08 0.21 -13.62
C ARG A 72 -6.89 -0.59 -12.59
N LYS A 73 -8.18 -0.32 -12.52
CA LYS A 73 -9.09 -1.03 -11.60
C LYS A 73 -9.10 -2.54 -11.84
N ASP A 74 -9.02 -2.95 -13.08
CA ASP A 74 -9.06 -4.34 -13.54
C ASP A 74 -7.69 -5.06 -13.55
N ASP A 75 -6.59 -4.34 -13.32
CA ASP A 75 -5.28 -4.95 -13.15
C ASP A 75 -5.21 -5.74 -11.85
N SER A 76 -4.50 -6.85 -11.87
CA SER A 76 -4.30 -7.71 -10.69
C SER A 76 -3.06 -7.30 -9.91
N LEU A 77 -3.15 -7.32 -8.57
CA LEU A 77 -2.07 -6.98 -7.67
C LEU A 77 -1.79 -8.16 -6.73
N PHE A 78 -0.57 -8.69 -6.75
CA PHE A 78 -0.11 -9.78 -5.89
C PHE A 78 1.04 -9.29 -4.99
N PRO A 79 0.74 -8.53 -3.93
CA PRO A 79 1.73 -7.96 -3.04
C PRO A 79 2.24 -8.98 -2.02
N THR A 80 3.38 -8.68 -1.40
CA THR A 80 3.84 -9.38 -0.20
C THR A 80 3.09 -8.90 1.04
N HIS A 81 3.35 -9.54 2.16
CA HIS A 81 2.77 -9.15 3.45
C HIS A 81 3.22 -7.75 3.95
N ARG A 82 4.26 -7.14 3.37
CA ARG A 82 4.71 -5.78 3.69
C ARG A 82 4.06 -4.71 2.80
N ASP A 83 3.43 -5.09 1.72
CA ASP A 83 2.97 -4.17 0.69
C ASP A 83 1.49 -3.76 0.87
N LEU A 84 1.00 -3.78 2.11
CA LEU A 84 -0.39 -3.41 2.43
C LEU A 84 -0.74 -2.01 1.92
N SER A 85 0.22 -1.09 1.89
CA SER A 85 0.02 0.25 1.32
C SER A 85 -0.38 0.21 -0.16
N ALA A 86 0.13 -0.75 -0.93
CA ALA A 86 -0.29 -0.94 -2.33
C ALA A 86 -1.75 -1.43 -2.41
N GLN A 87 -2.14 -2.34 -1.53
CA GLN A 87 -3.53 -2.83 -1.46
C GLN A 87 -4.51 -1.73 -1.02
N LEU A 88 -4.14 -0.91 -0.03
CA LEU A 88 -4.93 0.25 0.39
C LEU A 88 -5.10 1.26 -0.76
N THR A 89 -4.03 1.51 -1.51
CA THR A 89 -4.07 2.38 -2.69
C THR A 89 -4.97 1.82 -3.79
N LYS A 90 -5.02 0.49 -3.93
CA LYS A 90 -5.90 -0.21 -4.88
C LYS A 90 -7.37 -0.17 -4.45
N GLY A 91 -7.68 0.22 -3.21
CA GLY A 91 -9.04 0.46 -2.73
C GLY A 91 -9.54 -0.49 -1.64
N LEU A 92 -8.67 -1.19 -0.92
CA LEU A 92 -9.11 -1.96 0.23
C LEU A 92 -9.78 -1.05 1.27
N ASP A 93 -10.90 -1.51 1.80
CA ASP A 93 -11.58 -0.83 2.90
C ASP A 93 -10.76 -0.91 4.20
N LEU A 94 -10.42 0.25 4.74
CA LEU A 94 -9.57 0.37 5.91
C LEU A 94 -10.17 -0.28 7.17
N ASN A 95 -11.50 -0.23 7.33
CA ASN A 95 -12.16 -0.83 8.49
C ASN A 95 -12.10 -2.36 8.42
N ARG A 96 -12.29 -2.92 7.23
CA ARG A 96 -12.13 -4.36 7.01
C ARG A 96 -10.68 -4.81 7.18
N VAL A 97 -9.71 -4.00 6.75
CA VAL A 97 -8.29 -4.25 7.02
C VAL A 97 -8.02 -4.24 8.51
N MET A 98 -8.54 -3.25 9.26
CA MET A 98 -8.42 -3.22 10.71
C MET A 98 -9.07 -4.45 11.35
N ALA A 99 -10.29 -4.81 10.95
CA ALA A 99 -10.97 -6.02 11.43
C ALA A 99 -10.15 -7.30 11.17
N GLN A 100 -9.48 -7.38 10.01
CA GLN A 100 -8.57 -8.48 9.67
C GLN A 100 -7.44 -8.62 10.69
N PHE A 101 -6.78 -7.52 11.06
CA PHE A 101 -5.68 -7.55 12.03
C PHE A 101 -6.12 -7.99 13.44
N TRP A 102 -7.39 -7.81 13.80
CA TRP A 102 -7.96 -8.31 15.06
C TRP A 102 -8.61 -9.70 14.94
N GLY A 103 -8.50 -10.37 13.79
CA GLY A 103 -9.12 -11.68 13.57
C GLY A 103 -10.65 -11.65 13.65
N ARG A 104 -11.27 -10.51 13.29
CA ARG A 104 -12.73 -10.34 13.31
C ARG A 104 -13.40 -10.93 12.09
N ILE A 105 -14.67 -11.30 12.25
CA ILE A 105 -15.50 -11.85 11.16
C ILE A 105 -15.71 -10.84 10.02
N ASP A 106 -15.68 -9.55 10.32
CA ASP A 106 -15.81 -8.47 9.33
C ASP A 106 -14.53 -8.24 8.50
N GLY A 107 -13.43 -8.90 8.87
CA GLY A 107 -12.19 -8.88 8.08
C GLY A 107 -12.32 -9.64 6.75
N TYR A 108 -11.36 -9.46 5.86
CA TYR A 108 -11.36 -10.08 4.53
C TYR A 108 -11.36 -11.61 4.56
N THR A 109 -10.71 -12.23 5.54
CA THR A 109 -10.66 -13.68 5.72
C THR A 109 -11.65 -14.21 6.77
N ARG A 110 -12.51 -13.34 7.29
CA ARG A 110 -13.51 -13.70 8.32
C ARG A 110 -12.88 -14.33 9.57
N GLY A 111 -11.73 -13.84 9.99
CA GLY A 111 -11.00 -14.34 11.15
C GLY A 111 -10.29 -15.68 10.95
N ARG A 112 -10.25 -16.22 9.71
CA ARG A 112 -9.58 -17.49 9.40
C ARG A 112 -8.07 -17.35 9.27
N ASP A 113 -7.61 -16.14 8.93
CA ASP A 113 -6.23 -15.76 8.84
C ASP A 113 -6.06 -14.38 9.45
N GLY A 114 -4.85 -14.04 9.85
CA GLY A 114 -4.53 -12.78 10.51
C GLY A 114 -3.63 -11.89 9.68
N ASN A 115 -3.33 -10.72 10.26
CA ASN A 115 -2.35 -9.82 9.72
C ASN A 115 -2.69 -9.32 8.30
N SER A 116 -1.68 -9.11 7.46
CA SER A 116 -1.81 -8.62 6.08
C SER A 116 -2.09 -9.71 5.03
N HIS A 117 -2.47 -10.92 5.45
CA HIS A 117 -2.89 -11.99 4.54
C HIS A 117 -4.30 -11.73 4.01
N ILE A 118 -4.41 -10.77 3.11
CA ILE A 118 -5.68 -10.26 2.61
C ILE A 118 -5.89 -10.68 1.17
N GLY A 119 -7.08 -11.23 0.89
CA GLY A 119 -7.54 -11.50 -0.46
C GLY A 119 -8.86 -10.79 -0.73
N ASP A 120 -8.89 -9.98 -1.77
CA ASP A 120 -10.08 -9.30 -2.28
C ASP A 120 -10.09 -9.38 -3.81
N TRP A 121 -10.29 -10.58 -4.32
CA TRP A 121 -10.23 -10.83 -5.76
C TRP A 121 -11.40 -10.21 -6.51
N GLN A 122 -12.61 -10.31 -5.96
CA GLN A 122 -13.82 -9.81 -6.62
C GLN A 122 -13.95 -8.29 -6.56
N GLY A 123 -13.51 -7.67 -5.45
CA GLY A 123 -13.59 -6.22 -5.26
C GLY A 123 -12.43 -5.47 -5.92
N ASN A 124 -11.22 -5.74 -5.49
CA ASN A 124 -10.04 -4.96 -5.86
C ASN A 124 -8.96 -5.76 -6.60
N ARG A 125 -9.24 -7.00 -6.98
CA ARG A 125 -8.32 -7.91 -7.71
C ARG A 125 -6.94 -7.96 -7.05
N THR A 126 -6.92 -8.12 -5.73
CA THR A 126 -5.68 -8.24 -4.97
C THR A 126 -5.67 -9.48 -4.10
N TRP A 127 -4.52 -10.12 -3.99
CA TRP A 127 -4.30 -11.28 -3.14
C TRP A 127 -2.88 -11.29 -2.63
N THR A 128 -2.71 -11.21 -1.30
CA THR A 128 -1.38 -11.23 -0.70
C THR A 128 -0.70 -12.58 -0.92
N VAL A 129 0.49 -12.56 -1.48
CA VAL A 129 1.39 -13.71 -1.55
C VAL A 129 2.37 -13.67 -0.38
N MET A 130 2.56 -14.79 0.31
CA MET A 130 3.12 -14.82 1.66
C MET A 130 4.63 -14.55 1.77
N SER A 131 5.39 -14.62 0.67
CA SER A 131 6.84 -14.40 0.72
C SER A 131 7.42 -13.98 -0.62
N HIS A 132 8.72 -13.66 -0.64
CA HIS A 132 9.41 -13.33 -1.90
C HIS A 132 9.57 -14.55 -2.82
N LEU A 133 9.48 -15.77 -2.30
CA LEU A 133 9.63 -16.98 -3.11
C LEU A 133 8.63 -17.10 -4.25
N PRO A 134 7.32 -16.84 -4.04
CA PRO A 134 6.36 -16.84 -5.16
C PRO A 134 6.59 -15.75 -6.19
N ILE A 135 7.31 -14.69 -5.83
CA ILE A 135 7.62 -13.58 -6.75
C ILE A 135 8.92 -13.87 -7.53
N ALA A 136 9.83 -14.62 -6.94
CA ALA A 136 11.10 -14.99 -7.56
C ALA A 136 10.95 -16.08 -8.64
N TYR A 137 9.86 -16.85 -8.58
CA TYR A 137 9.52 -17.84 -9.60
C TYR A 137 8.42 -17.26 -10.50
N PRO A 138 8.73 -16.85 -11.73
CA PRO A 138 7.70 -16.45 -12.68
C PRO A 138 6.79 -17.66 -12.94
N VAL A 139 5.52 -17.46 -12.73
CA VAL A 139 4.48 -18.44 -13.05
C VAL A 139 4.18 -18.36 -14.53
#